data_4eacc3efac29d37c16588525951ac045
#
_entry.id   4eacc3efac29d37c16588525951ac045
#
_cell.length_a   1.000
_cell.length_b   1.000
_cell.length_c   1.000
_cell.angle_alpha   90.00
_cell.angle_beta   90.00
_cell.angle_gamma   90.00
#
_symmetry.space_group_name_H-M   'P 1'
#
loop_
_entity.id
_entity.type
_entity.pdbx_description
1 polymer ?
#
loop_
_entity_poly.entity_id
_entity_poly.type
_entity_poly.pdbx_seq_one_letter_code
_entity_poly.pdbx_strand_id
1 'polypeptide(L)'
;MMRAIHLFPEFPNSKPINALRAKYDPLSNLIPPHVTLVFPFESTITADELQAHLKESIAGLKPFNIVMRGVTGADEEYLFLNVKVGNDEIIQLHDKLYTGILRQYLNRSLTYIPHLTVGRIINKRGFYLALQDTEGFNETFETTIHEIIVESIDDNGMSITELRMPLSPYN
;
A
#
# COMPACT_ATOMS: atom_id res chain seq x y z
N MET A 1 -16.09 -12.09 0.48
CA MET A 1 -15.48 -11.11 1.42
C MET A 1 -14.44 -10.30 0.66
N MET A 2 -14.49 -8.99 0.74
CA MET A 2 -13.52 -8.09 0.11
C MET A 2 -12.28 -7.99 1.01
N ARG A 3 -11.09 -8.23 0.45
CA ARG A 3 -9.79 -8.18 1.15
C ARG A 3 -8.76 -7.41 0.35
N ALA A 4 -7.72 -6.91 1.03
CA ALA A 4 -6.52 -6.37 0.42
C ALA A 4 -5.30 -6.71 1.29
N ILE A 5 -4.09 -6.60 0.73
CA ILE A 5 -2.85 -6.83 1.50
C ILE A 5 -1.97 -5.60 1.35
N HIS A 6 -1.54 -5.07 2.49
CA HIS A 6 -0.84 -3.80 2.59
C HIS A 6 0.42 -3.87 3.46
N LEU A 7 1.29 -2.88 3.24
CA LEU A 7 2.26 -2.43 4.23
C LEU A 7 1.70 -1.15 4.87
N PHE A 8 1.83 -1.03 6.19
CA PHE A 8 1.51 0.19 6.93
C PHE A 8 2.79 0.77 7.52
N PRO A 9 3.50 1.61 6.76
CA PRO A 9 4.73 2.22 7.26
C PRO A 9 4.43 3.25 8.36
N GLU A 10 5.04 3.05 9.53
CA GLU A 10 4.96 3.97 10.65
C GLU A 10 6.15 4.92 10.62
N PHE A 11 5.94 6.14 10.15
CA PHE A 11 6.99 7.17 10.10
C PHE A 11 6.95 8.04 11.36
N PRO A 12 8.12 8.31 12.01
CA PRO A 12 8.18 9.23 13.16
C PRO A 12 7.65 10.63 12.87
N ASN A 13 7.76 11.07 11.62
CA ASN A 13 7.32 12.38 11.11
C ASN A 13 6.07 12.30 10.20
N SER A 14 5.10 11.43 10.50
CA SER A 14 3.93 11.15 9.65
C SER A 14 2.93 12.31 9.50
N LYS A 15 2.99 13.35 10.35
CA LYS A 15 2.01 14.47 10.33
C LYS A 15 1.80 15.11 8.96
N PRO A 16 2.84 15.41 8.15
CA PRO A 16 2.67 15.99 6.82
C PRO A 16 1.94 15.06 5.86
N ILE A 17 2.18 13.74 5.91
CA ILE A 17 1.46 12.75 5.11
C ILE A 17 -0.02 12.77 5.48
N ASN A 18 -0.34 12.73 6.77
CA ASN A 18 -1.72 12.73 7.25
C ASN A 18 -2.45 14.02 6.86
N ALA A 19 -1.79 15.18 6.95
CA ALA A 19 -2.36 16.46 6.54
C ALA A 19 -2.65 16.51 5.02
N LEU A 20 -1.74 15.97 4.22
CA LEU A 20 -1.90 15.89 2.77
C LEU A 20 -3.06 14.96 2.40
N ARG A 21 -3.13 13.79 3.02
CA ARG A 21 -4.23 12.84 2.82
C ARG A 21 -5.58 13.42 3.26
N ALA A 22 -5.64 14.09 4.41
CA ALA A 22 -6.86 14.74 4.87
C ALA A 22 -7.41 15.79 3.87
N LYS A 23 -6.51 16.39 3.07
CA LYS A 23 -6.86 17.40 2.05
C LYS A 23 -7.29 16.76 0.73
N TYR A 24 -6.65 15.68 0.29
CA TYR A 24 -6.75 15.18 -1.07
C TYR A 24 -7.18 13.71 -1.20
N ASP A 25 -7.15 12.93 -0.13
CA ASP A 25 -7.46 11.49 -0.18
C ASP A 25 -8.81 11.19 0.48
N PRO A 26 -9.84 10.80 -0.31
CA PRO A 26 -11.15 10.45 0.24
C PRO A 26 -11.12 9.25 1.20
N LEU A 27 -10.05 8.43 1.14
CA LEU A 27 -9.89 7.27 2.03
C LEU A 27 -9.13 7.60 3.33
N SER A 28 -8.77 8.87 3.57
CA SER A 28 -7.93 9.27 4.72
C SER A 28 -8.49 8.88 6.10
N ASN A 29 -9.83 8.77 6.23
CA ASN A 29 -10.50 8.35 7.47
C ASN A 29 -10.92 6.87 7.47
N LEU A 30 -10.72 6.14 6.37
CA LEU A 30 -11.16 4.75 6.20
C LEU A 30 -10.01 3.76 6.36
N ILE A 31 -8.80 4.16 5.97
CA ILE A 31 -7.59 3.35 6.04
C ILE A 31 -6.37 4.23 6.37
N PRO A 32 -5.44 3.80 7.24
CA PRO A 32 -4.17 4.49 7.47
C PRO A 32 -3.30 4.62 6.21
N PRO A 33 -2.25 5.49 6.20
CA PRO A 33 -1.28 5.54 5.12
C PRO A 33 -0.67 4.16 4.84
N HIS A 34 -0.71 3.71 3.57
CA HIS A 34 -0.32 2.34 3.22
C HIS A 34 0.32 2.25 1.83
N VAL A 35 1.06 1.16 1.63
CA VAL A 35 1.50 0.68 0.30
C VAL A 35 0.73 -0.59 -0.01
N THR A 36 0.02 -0.61 -1.12
CA THR A 36 -0.76 -1.79 -1.53
C THR A 36 0.17 -2.84 -2.14
N LEU A 37 0.15 -4.06 -1.61
CA LEU A 37 0.82 -5.23 -2.16
C LEU A 37 -0.12 -6.07 -3.02
N VAL A 38 -1.32 -6.34 -2.53
CA VAL A 38 -2.39 -7.01 -3.28
C VAL A 38 -3.61 -6.10 -3.28
N PHE A 39 -4.04 -5.69 -4.47
CA PHE A 39 -5.20 -4.82 -4.65
C PHE A 39 -6.48 -5.48 -4.13
N PRO A 40 -7.50 -4.70 -3.78
CA PRO A 40 -8.77 -5.25 -3.30
C PRO A 40 -9.32 -6.36 -4.20
N PHE A 41 -9.62 -7.50 -3.60
CA PHE A 41 -10.17 -8.67 -4.29
C PHE A 41 -11.30 -9.31 -3.48
N GLU A 42 -12.32 -9.78 -4.17
CA GLU A 42 -13.42 -10.52 -3.55
C GLU A 42 -13.18 -12.03 -3.68
N SER A 43 -13.23 -12.76 -2.57
CA SER A 43 -12.99 -14.19 -2.56
C SER A 43 -13.77 -14.94 -1.49
N THR A 44 -13.85 -16.27 -1.68
CA THR A 44 -14.33 -17.25 -0.70
C THR A 44 -13.18 -17.96 0.03
N ILE A 45 -11.92 -17.57 -0.23
CA ILE A 45 -10.73 -18.12 0.43
C ILE A 45 -10.90 -17.94 1.95
N THR A 46 -10.72 -19.01 2.71
CA THR A 46 -10.78 -18.95 4.18
C THR A 46 -9.55 -18.22 4.75
N ALA A 47 -9.65 -17.72 5.98
CA ALA A 47 -8.53 -17.08 6.66
C ALA A 47 -7.33 -18.04 6.81
N ASP A 48 -7.60 -19.32 7.11
CA ASP A 48 -6.54 -20.34 7.27
C ASP A 48 -5.81 -20.64 5.95
N GLU A 49 -6.55 -20.77 4.83
CA GLU A 49 -5.95 -20.96 3.51
C GLU A 49 -5.11 -19.77 3.10
N LEU A 50 -5.61 -18.54 3.35
CA LEU A 50 -4.88 -17.33 3.06
C LEU A 50 -3.62 -17.23 3.92
N GLN A 51 -3.72 -17.50 5.22
CA GLN A 51 -2.58 -17.48 6.14
C GLN A 51 -1.50 -18.50 5.73
N ALA A 52 -1.90 -19.71 5.33
CA ALA A 52 -0.96 -20.74 4.86
C ALA A 52 -0.22 -20.26 3.59
N HIS A 53 -0.94 -19.72 2.62
CA HIS A 53 -0.36 -19.15 1.40
C HIS A 53 0.62 -18.01 1.71
N LEU A 54 0.23 -17.09 2.59
CA LEU A 54 1.08 -15.95 2.97
C LEU A 54 2.37 -16.42 3.65
N LYS A 55 2.27 -17.38 4.59
CA LYS A 55 3.45 -17.98 5.23
C LYS A 55 4.45 -18.52 4.22
N GLU A 56 3.98 -19.25 3.21
CA GLU A 56 4.83 -19.78 2.14
C GLU A 56 5.42 -18.66 1.28
N SER A 57 4.59 -17.70 0.90
CA SER A 57 5.00 -16.59 0.01
C SER A 57 6.08 -15.70 0.61
N ILE A 58 6.01 -15.41 1.93
CA ILE A 58 6.97 -14.52 2.60
C ILE A 58 8.12 -15.27 3.28
N ALA A 59 8.18 -16.60 3.17
CA ALA A 59 9.22 -17.40 3.81
C ALA A 59 10.63 -16.90 3.45
N GLY A 60 11.46 -16.66 4.47
CA GLY A 60 12.83 -16.17 4.34
C GLY A 60 12.96 -14.68 3.98
N LEU A 61 11.87 -13.94 3.82
CA LEU A 61 11.93 -12.49 3.65
C LEU A 61 12.15 -11.81 5.00
N LYS A 62 13.12 -10.89 5.01
CA LYS A 62 13.53 -10.16 6.23
C LYS A 62 12.85 -8.79 6.29
N PRO A 63 12.74 -8.18 7.48
CA PRO A 63 12.47 -6.76 7.60
C PRO A 63 13.42 -5.94 6.73
N PHE A 64 12.90 -4.87 6.11
CA PHE A 64 13.66 -4.02 5.21
C PHE A 64 13.32 -2.55 5.40
N ASN A 65 14.28 -1.70 5.05
CA ASN A 65 14.12 -0.27 5.15
C ASN A 65 13.39 0.30 3.93
N ILE A 66 12.51 1.28 4.15
CA ILE A 66 11.91 2.07 3.09
C ILE A 66 12.19 3.54 3.33
N VAL A 67 12.42 4.25 2.22
CA VAL A 67 12.54 5.72 2.20
C VAL A 67 11.54 6.24 1.16
N MET A 68 10.72 7.19 1.57
CA MET A 68 9.77 7.87 0.68
C MET A 68 10.06 9.36 0.61
N ARG A 69 9.92 9.94 -0.60
CA ARG A 69 10.11 11.37 -0.83
C ARG A 69 9.53 11.80 -2.17
N GLY A 70 8.95 13.00 -2.19
CA GLY A 70 8.42 13.63 -3.39
C GLY A 70 7.06 13.09 -3.81
N VAL A 71 6.18 13.98 -4.22
CA VAL A 71 4.84 13.67 -4.71
C VAL A 71 4.79 13.84 -6.21
N THR A 72 4.22 12.87 -6.90
CA THR A 72 3.97 12.90 -8.35
C THR A 72 2.56 12.47 -8.68
N GLY A 73 2.09 12.86 -9.85
CA GLY A 73 0.77 12.48 -10.36
C GLY A 73 0.80 11.15 -11.12
N ALA A 74 -0.33 10.43 -11.08
CA ALA A 74 -0.58 9.25 -11.87
C ALA A 74 -2.01 9.29 -12.43
N ASP A 75 -2.17 8.90 -13.69
CA ASP A 75 -3.45 8.76 -14.42
C ASP A 75 -4.34 10.02 -14.39
N GLU A 76 -3.75 11.22 -14.21
CA GLU A 76 -4.47 12.50 -14.02
C GLU A 76 -5.53 12.46 -12.90
N GLU A 77 -5.38 11.56 -11.94
CA GLU A 77 -6.32 11.32 -10.84
C GLU A 77 -5.63 11.16 -9.49
N TYR A 78 -4.47 10.49 -9.43
CA TYR A 78 -3.81 10.14 -8.18
C TYR A 78 -2.59 11.01 -7.88
N LEU A 79 -2.33 11.25 -6.59
CA LEU A 79 -1.08 11.76 -6.08
C LEU A 79 -0.37 10.65 -5.30
N PHE A 80 0.86 10.33 -5.71
CA PHE A 80 1.68 9.29 -5.12
C PHE A 80 2.89 9.89 -4.39
N LEU A 81 3.06 9.54 -3.12
CA LEU A 81 4.33 9.71 -2.42
C LEU A 81 5.25 8.55 -2.86
N ASN A 82 6.38 8.91 -3.45
CA ASN A 82 7.24 7.97 -4.14
C ASN A 82 8.17 7.21 -3.20
N VAL A 83 8.33 5.91 -3.41
CA VAL A 83 9.35 5.08 -2.76
C VAL A 83 10.69 5.35 -3.44
N LYS A 84 11.73 5.66 -2.66
CA LYS A 84 13.11 5.90 -3.12
C LYS A 84 14.07 4.77 -2.74
N VAL A 85 13.79 4.08 -1.63
CA VAL A 85 14.52 2.89 -1.16
C VAL A 85 13.50 1.85 -0.74
N GLY A 86 13.75 0.57 -1.02
CA GLY A 86 12.85 -0.53 -0.70
C GLY A 86 11.93 -0.96 -1.84
N ASN A 87 12.10 -0.39 -3.04
CA ASN A 87 11.29 -0.76 -4.21
C ASN A 87 11.41 -2.25 -4.54
N ASP A 88 12.63 -2.78 -4.56
CA ASP A 88 12.88 -4.17 -4.96
C ASP A 88 12.23 -5.14 -3.98
N GLU A 89 12.30 -4.88 -2.68
CA GLU A 89 11.67 -5.67 -1.63
C GLU A 89 10.14 -5.63 -1.73
N ILE A 90 9.56 -4.46 -1.98
CA ILE A 90 8.11 -4.30 -2.16
C ILE A 90 7.64 -5.03 -3.42
N ILE A 91 8.35 -4.90 -4.54
CA ILE A 91 8.04 -5.61 -5.79
C ILE A 91 8.15 -7.11 -5.58
N GLN A 92 9.20 -7.59 -4.90
CA GLN A 92 9.36 -9.00 -4.58
C GLN A 92 8.20 -9.55 -3.74
N LEU A 93 7.73 -8.79 -2.73
CA LEU A 93 6.55 -9.14 -1.94
C LEU A 93 5.30 -9.23 -2.83
N HIS A 94 5.04 -8.20 -3.65
CA HIS A 94 3.92 -8.16 -4.58
C HIS A 94 3.93 -9.41 -5.49
N ASP A 95 5.04 -9.70 -6.14
CA ASP A 95 5.15 -10.82 -7.08
C ASP A 95 4.96 -12.19 -6.41
N LYS A 96 5.54 -12.37 -5.21
CA LYS A 96 5.39 -13.62 -4.43
C LYS A 96 3.96 -13.81 -3.94
N LEU A 97 3.29 -12.75 -3.50
CA LEU A 97 1.91 -12.83 -3.04
C LEU A 97 0.93 -13.20 -4.16
N TYR A 98 1.15 -12.69 -5.38
CA TYR A 98 0.34 -13.04 -6.55
C TYR A 98 0.72 -14.39 -7.19
N THR A 99 1.17 -15.35 -6.37
CA THR A 99 1.33 -16.76 -6.75
C THR A 99 0.18 -17.62 -6.21
N GLY A 100 0.19 -18.91 -6.47
CA GLY A 100 -0.76 -19.87 -5.90
C GLY A 100 -2.22 -19.40 -5.98
N ILE A 101 -2.88 -19.37 -4.82
CA ILE A 101 -4.33 -19.06 -4.72
C ILE A 101 -4.67 -17.61 -5.07
N LEU A 102 -3.71 -16.68 -4.98
CA LEU A 102 -3.94 -15.26 -5.31
C LEU A 102 -3.62 -14.91 -6.78
N ARG A 103 -3.02 -15.81 -7.55
CA ARG A 103 -2.63 -15.56 -8.94
C ARG A 103 -3.78 -15.07 -9.83
N GLN A 104 -4.98 -15.59 -9.62
CA GLN A 104 -6.17 -15.24 -10.41
C GLN A 104 -6.63 -13.79 -10.22
N TYR A 105 -6.22 -13.14 -9.14
CA TYR A 105 -6.58 -11.74 -8.82
C TYR A 105 -5.58 -10.72 -9.34
N LEU A 106 -4.46 -11.15 -9.96
CA LEU A 106 -3.48 -10.24 -10.55
C LEU A 106 -4.08 -9.49 -11.73
N ASN A 107 -4.19 -8.16 -11.60
CA ASN A 107 -4.59 -7.30 -12.71
C ASN A 107 -3.39 -6.95 -13.61
N ARG A 108 -3.24 -7.66 -14.72
CA ARG A 108 -2.15 -7.47 -15.68
C ARG A 108 -2.27 -6.18 -16.53
N SER A 109 -3.37 -5.46 -16.45
CA SER A 109 -3.50 -4.16 -17.13
C SER A 109 -2.92 -3.00 -16.33
N LEU A 110 -2.50 -3.24 -15.09
CA LEU A 110 -1.83 -2.26 -14.23
C LEU A 110 -0.34 -2.58 -14.13
N THR A 111 0.51 -1.60 -14.40
CA THR A 111 1.92 -1.67 -14.04
C THR A 111 2.07 -1.43 -12.54
N TYR A 112 2.69 -2.37 -11.84
CA TYR A 112 2.91 -2.21 -10.42
C TYR A 112 4.09 -1.27 -10.15
N ILE A 113 3.81 -0.17 -9.46
CA ILE A 113 4.81 0.80 -9.00
C ILE A 113 4.60 0.97 -7.49
N PRO A 114 5.59 0.66 -6.63
CA PRO A 114 5.49 0.90 -5.19
C PRO A 114 5.26 2.39 -4.88
N HIS A 115 4.21 2.69 -4.14
CA HIS A 115 3.86 4.06 -3.75
C HIS A 115 2.93 4.07 -2.53
N LEU A 116 2.81 5.23 -1.91
CA LEU A 116 1.76 5.54 -0.95
C LEU A 116 0.85 6.60 -1.55
N THR A 117 -0.43 6.29 -1.69
CA THR A 117 -1.41 7.26 -2.21
C THR A 117 -1.67 8.34 -1.17
N VAL A 118 -1.46 9.60 -1.56
CA VAL A 118 -1.70 10.78 -0.72
C VAL A 118 -2.87 11.64 -1.24
N GLY A 119 -3.42 11.30 -2.40
CA GLY A 119 -4.59 11.98 -2.94
C GLY A 119 -5.23 11.24 -4.09
N ARG A 120 -6.53 11.44 -4.24
CA ARG A 120 -7.35 11.02 -5.38
C ARG A 120 -8.32 12.11 -5.76
N ILE A 121 -8.12 12.72 -6.92
CA ILE A 121 -8.87 13.88 -7.40
C ILE A 121 -9.43 13.59 -8.79
N ILE A 122 -10.72 13.29 -8.89
CA ILE A 122 -11.38 12.90 -10.16
C ILE A 122 -11.45 14.08 -11.14
N ASN A 123 -11.55 15.32 -10.63
CA ASN A 123 -11.64 16.50 -11.48
C ASN A 123 -10.24 16.87 -12.01
N LYS A 124 -10.04 16.84 -13.32
CA LYS A 124 -8.76 17.13 -13.99
C LYS A 124 -8.15 18.48 -13.58
N ARG A 125 -8.93 19.56 -13.51
CA ARG A 125 -8.46 20.87 -13.06
C ARG A 125 -8.01 20.81 -11.59
N GLY A 126 -8.80 20.16 -10.74
CA GLY A 126 -8.48 19.94 -9.33
C GLY A 126 -7.21 19.13 -9.16
N PHE A 127 -7.00 18.09 -9.99
CA PHE A 127 -5.78 17.30 -9.99
C PHE A 127 -4.53 18.16 -10.27
N TYR A 128 -4.53 18.98 -11.31
CA TYR A 128 -3.39 19.84 -11.64
C TYR A 128 -3.13 20.90 -10.58
N LEU A 129 -4.17 21.44 -9.93
CA LEU A 129 -4.00 22.36 -8.80
C LEU A 129 -3.39 21.65 -7.58
N ALA A 130 -3.83 20.43 -7.27
CA ALA A 130 -3.26 19.63 -6.19
C ALA A 130 -1.81 19.22 -6.49
N LEU A 131 -1.50 18.89 -7.74
CA LEU A 131 -0.13 18.58 -8.17
C LEU A 131 0.79 19.80 -8.00
N GLN A 132 0.33 20.99 -8.37
CA GLN A 132 1.07 22.25 -8.14
C GLN A 132 1.24 22.56 -6.65
N ASP A 133 0.20 22.37 -5.84
CA ASP A 133 0.25 22.59 -4.38
C ASP A 133 1.26 21.68 -3.67
N THR A 134 1.50 20.49 -4.24
CA THR A 134 2.43 19.49 -3.67
C THR A 134 3.85 19.55 -4.26
N GLU A 135 4.15 20.47 -5.18
CA GLU A 135 5.48 20.61 -5.81
C GLU A 135 6.60 20.79 -4.78
N GLY A 136 6.32 21.55 -3.71
CA GLY A 136 7.25 21.80 -2.61
C GLY A 136 7.32 20.70 -1.54
N PHE A 137 6.57 19.60 -1.69
CA PHE A 137 6.52 18.52 -0.70
C PHE A 137 7.76 17.62 -0.81
N ASN A 138 8.86 18.03 -0.17
CA ASN A 138 10.19 17.41 -0.29
C ASN A 138 10.68 16.73 1.01
N GLU A 139 9.83 16.56 2.01
CA GLU A 139 10.19 15.84 3.22
C GLU A 139 10.55 14.39 2.93
N THR A 140 11.51 13.88 3.69
CA THR A 140 11.94 12.49 3.63
C THR A 140 11.31 11.71 4.78
N PHE A 141 10.72 10.58 4.46
CA PHE A 141 10.08 9.67 5.40
C PHE A 141 10.82 8.33 5.36
N GLU A 142 11.30 7.87 6.50
CA GLU A 142 12.08 6.63 6.61
C GLU A 142 11.55 5.77 7.75
N THR A 143 11.42 4.47 7.49
CA THR A 143 11.05 3.46 8.49
C THR A 143 11.45 2.07 8.03
N THR A 144 11.40 1.10 8.94
CA THR A 144 11.60 -0.32 8.63
C THR A 144 10.24 -1.03 8.58
N ILE A 145 10.03 -1.82 7.53
CA ILE A 145 8.87 -2.69 7.39
C ILE A 145 9.18 -4.02 8.08
N HIS A 146 8.31 -4.42 9.00
CA HIS A 146 8.46 -5.65 9.80
C HIS A 146 7.41 -6.71 9.50
N GLU A 147 6.29 -6.34 8.86
CA GLU A 147 5.17 -7.23 8.62
C GLU A 147 4.37 -6.82 7.37
N ILE A 148 3.60 -7.76 6.84
CA ILE A 148 2.50 -7.48 5.91
C ILE A 148 1.18 -7.66 6.64
N ILE A 149 0.15 -6.92 6.22
CA ILE A 149 -1.16 -6.94 6.88
C ILE A 149 -2.23 -7.26 5.84
N VAL A 150 -3.07 -8.26 6.18
CA VAL A 150 -4.31 -8.51 5.45
C VAL A 150 -5.42 -7.73 6.10
N GLU A 151 -6.17 -7.03 5.29
CA GLU A 151 -7.36 -6.31 5.72
C GLU A 151 -8.61 -6.85 5.04
N SER A 152 -9.68 -6.94 5.81
CA SER A 152 -11.04 -7.04 5.28
C SER A 152 -11.62 -5.62 5.15
N ILE A 153 -12.38 -5.41 4.08
CA ILE A 153 -13.03 -4.13 3.80
C ILE A 153 -14.53 -4.34 4.00
N ASP A 154 -15.13 -3.61 4.93
CA ASP A 154 -16.56 -3.69 5.20
C ASP A 154 -17.41 -2.96 4.16
N ASP A 155 -18.74 -3.07 4.28
CA ASP A 155 -19.69 -2.45 3.35
C ASP A 155 -19.64 -0.90 3.35
N ASN A 156 -19.03 -0.28 4.37
CA ASN A 156 -18.80 1.15 4.47
C ASN A 156 -17.42 1.57 3.90
N GLY A 157 -16.63 0.61 3.42
CA GLY A 157 -15.27 0.83 2.93
C GLY A 157 -14.23 0.97 4.04
N MET A 158 -14.59 0.66 5.29
CA MET A 158 -13.66 0.69 6.42
C MET A 158 -12.74 -0.52 6.37
N SER A 159 -11.45 -0.25 6.49
CA SER A 159 -10.41 -1.27 6.55
C SER A 159 -10.26 -1.82 7.96
N ILE A 160 -10.33 -3.14 8.10
CA ILE A 160 -10.25 -3.86 9.37
C ILE A 160 -9.15 -4.92 9.27
N THR A 161 -8.17 -4.86 10.16
CA THR A 161 -7.09 -5.87 10.19
C THR A 161 -7.64 -7.27 10.44
N GLU A 162 -7.39 -8.19 9.52
CA GLU A 162 -7.76 -9.61 9.62
C GLU A 162 -6.56 -10.47 10.04
N LEU A 163 -5.39 -10.28 9.42
CA LEU A 163 -4.16 -11.04 9.71
C LEU A 163 -2.95 -10.10 9.74
N ARG A 164 -2.00 -10.41 10.65
CA ARG A 164 -0.65 -9.82 10.70
C ARG A 164 0.38 -10.90 10.45
N MET A 165 1.25 -10.70 9.48
CA MET A 165 2.23 -11.67 9.02
C MET A 165 3.63 -11.07 9.15
N PRO A 166 4.39 -11.39 10.21
CA PRO A 166 5.72 -10.83 10.42
C PRO A 166 6.72 -11.35 9.38
N LEU A 167 7.58 -10.45 8.90
CA LEU A 167 8.74 -10.80 8.10
C LEU A 167 9.85 -11.31 9.04
N SER A 168 10.37 -12.49 8.78
CA SER A 168 11.41 -13.10 9.62
C SER A 168 12.32 -13.99 8.79
N PRO A 169 13.65 -13.94 9.05
CA PRO A 169 14.59 -14.82 8.39
C PRO A 169 14.41 -16.31 8.75
N TYR A 170 13.59 -16.62 9.76
CA TYR A 170 13.38 -17.95 10.33
C TYR A 170 11.94 -18.50 10.14
N ASN A 171 11.15 -17.88 9.28
CA ASN A 171 9.78 -18.38 8.94
C ASN A 171 9.86 -19.45 7.85
#